data_cc870d6a03460bcf276bdbe16fe34653
#
_entry.id   cc870d6a03460bcf276bdbe16fe34653
#
_cell.length_a   1.000
_cell.length_b   1.000
_cell.length_c   1.000
_cell.angle_alpha   90.00
_cell.angle_beta   90.00
_cell.angle_gamma   90.00
#
_symmetry.space_group_name_H-M   'P 1'
#
loop_
_entity.id
_entity.type
_entity.pdbx_description
1 polymer ?
#
loop_
_entity_poly.entity_id
_entity_poly.type
_entity_poly.pdbx_seq_one_letter_code
_entity_poly.pdbx_strand_id
1 'polypeptide(L)'
;MNNERNYITISHLEDHFGTSFLKVKDELILKKEKENVYDDEAIAVYKDGIRCGYVANSVCSVARGTSSAGRIYDRFEEEASCLVRFIIEDRAIAEVFVS
;
A
#
# COMPACT_ATOMS: atom_id res chain seq x y z
N MET A 1 11.99 -16.64 -16.88
CA MET A 1 12.18 -15.80 -15.71
C MET A 1 11.05 -14.80 -15.59
N ASN A 2 10.55 -14.61 -14.39
CA ASN A 2 9.43 -13.72 -14.15
C ASN A 2 9.93 -12.35 -13.66
N ASN A 3 9.68 -11.32 -14.45
CA ASN A 3 10.03 -9.95 -14.10
C ASN A 3 8.82 -9.14 -13.68
N GLU A 4 7.82 -9.84 -13.20
CA GLU A 4 6.58 -9.20 -12.78
C GLU A 4 6.84 -8.20 -11.67
N ARG A 5 6.24 -7.02 -11.81
CA ARG A 5 6.29 -6.01 -10.76
C ARG A 5 4.89 -5.82 -10.22
N ASN A 6 4.79 -5.74 -8.91
CA ASN A 6 3.51 -5.56 -8.26
C ASN A 6 3.42 -4.13 -7.74
N TYR A 7 2.43 -3.41 -8.25
CA TYR A 7 2.17 -2.04 -7.82
C TYR A 7 0.88 -2.01 -7.03
N ILE A 8 0.85 -1.15 -6.04
CA ILE A 8 -0.35 -0.93 -5.22
C ILE A 8 -0.66 0.56 -5.18
N THR A 9 -1.91 0.86 -4.85
CA THR A 9 -2.34 2.23 -4.59
C THR A 9 -2.46 2.40 -3.09
N ILE A 10 -1.85 3.45 -2.56
CA ILE A 10 -1.98 3.80 -1.16
C ILE A 10 -3.08 4.85 -1.03
N SER A 11 -4.09 4.54 -0.24
CA SER A 11 -5.26 5.40 -0.06
C SER A 11 -5.37 5.82 1.40
N HIS A 12 -6.39 6.63 1.68
CA HIS A 12 -6.68 7.13 3.02
C HIS A 12 -5.55 7.99 3.60
N LEU A 13 -4.75 8.59 2.72
CA LEU A 13 -3.64 9.42 3.17
C LEU A 13 -4.14 10.67 3.87
N GLU A 14 -5.24 11.25 3.41
CA GLU A 14 -5.77 12.45 4.02
C GLU A 14 -6.35 12.22 5.41
N ASP A 15 -6.67 10.98 5.74
CA ASP A 15 -7.13 10.62 7.09
C ASP A 15 -5.99 10.56 8.07
N HIS A 16 -4.76 10.71 7.59
CA HIS A 16 -3.56 10.65 8.42
C HIS A 16 -2.77 11.94 8.23
N PHE A 17 -1.81 11.95 7.33
CA PHE A 17 -0.90 13.08 7.17
C PHE A 17 -0.92 13.68 5.77
N GLY A 18 -1.76 13.12 4.88
CA GLY A 18 -1.80 13.55 3.50
C GLY A 18 -0.59 13.07 2.71
N THR A 19 -0.56 13.44 1.43
CA THR A 19 0.53 13.02 0.56
C THR A 19 1.83 13.76 0.85
N SER A 20 1.77 14.89 1.54
CA SER A 20 2.99 15.63 1.87
C SER A 20 3.91 14.85 2.81
N PHE A 21 3.39 13.82 3.48
CA PHE A 21 4.19 12.95 4.34
C PHE A 21 5.07 12.00 3.53
N LEU A 22 4.76 11.80 2.24
CA LEU A 22 5.44 10.85 1.39
C LEU A 22 6.24 11.55 0.31
N LYS A 23 7.33 10.89 -0.11
CA LYS A 23 8.13 11.34 -1.24
C LYS A 23 8.40 10.16 -2.15
N VAL A 24 8.54 10.44 -3.44
CA VAL A 24 8.97 9.42 -4.39
C VAL A 24 10.29 8.84 -3.90
N LYS A 25 10.39 7.51 -3.94
CA LYS A 25 11.53 6.70 -3.49
C LYS A 25 11.55 6.45 -1.98
N ASP A 26 10.54 6.92 -1.25
CA ASP A 26 10.41 6.54 0.16
C ASP A 26 10.16 5.04 0.27
N GLU A 27 10.83 4.41 1.23
CA GLU A 27 10.57 3.02 1.55
C GLU A 27 9.51 2.95 2.64
N LEU A 28 8.50 2.13 2.39
CA LEU A 28 7.39 1.97 3.31
C LEU A 28 7.24 0.50 3.67
N ILE A 29 6.56 0.25 4.78
CA ILE A 29 6.29 -1.12 5.22
C ILE A 29 4.79 -1.35 5.16
N LEU A 30 4.40 -2.47 4.57
CA LEU A 30 3.02 -2.93 4.54
C LEU A 30 2.85 -3.93 5.67
N LYS A 31 1.80 -3.75 6.47
CA LYS A 31 1.50 -4.66 7.57
C LYS A 31 0.05 -5.10 7.50
N LYS A 32 -0.18 -6.41 7.52
CA LYS A 32 -1.54 -6.92 7.57
C LYS A 32 -2.16 -6.59 8.93
N GLU A 33 -3.41 -6.11 8.90
CA GLU A 33 -4.17 -5.87 10.12
C GLU A 33 -5.11 -7.03 10.34
N LYS A 34 -4.59 -8.11 10.88
CA LYS A 34 -5.36 -9.36 11.03
C LYS A 34 -6.52 -9.23 12.01
N GLU A 35 -6.48 -8.23 12.87
CA GLU A 35 -7.54 -8.02 13.86
C GLU A 35 -8.53 -6.94 13.43
N ASN A 36 -8.45 -6.50 12.18
CA ASN A 36 -9.38 -5.51 11.68
C ASN A 36 -10.76 -6.15 11.52
N VAL A 37 -11.74 -5.63 12.27
CA VAL A 37 -13.08 -6.22 12.28
C VAL A 37 -13.93 -5.81 11.09
N TYR A 38 -13.49 -4.80 10.35
CA TYR A 38 -14.24 -4.29 9.20
C TYR A 38 -13.75 -4.82 7.87
N ASP A 39 -12.49 -5.26 7.80
CA ASP A 39 -11.89 -5.68 6.56
C ASP A 39 -10.81 -6.71 6.88
N ASP A 40 -11.09 -7.97 6.54
CA ASP A 40 -10.15 -9.06 6.82
C ASP A 40 -9.00 -9.09 5.83
N GLU A 41 -8.98 -8.18 4.87
CA GLU A 41 -7.88 -8.04 3.93
C GLU A 41 -7.15 -6.71 4.10
N ALA A 42 -7.34 -6.04 5.24
CA ALA A 42 -6.74 -4.73 5.47
C ALA A 42 -5.23 -4.83 5.58
N ILE A 43 -4.54 -3.97 4.82
CA ILE A 43 -3.09 -3.86 4.86
C ILE A 43 -2.77 -2.40 5.11
N ALA A 44 -2.17 -2.12 6.27
CA ALA A 44 -1.80 -0.76 6.63
C ALA A 44 -0.41 -0.43 6.08
N VAL A 45 -0.17 0.83 5.81
CA VAL A 45 1.09 1.32 5.27
C VAL A 45 1.76 2.20 6.31
N TYR A 46 3.04 1.92 6.55
CA TYR A 46 3.82 2.62 7.57
C TYR A 46 5.05 3.26 6.96
N LYS A 47 5.36 4.47 7.42
CA LYS A 47 6.61 5.15 7.11
C LYS A 47 7.30 5.47 8.44
N ASP A 48 8.52 4.94 8.62
CA ASP A 48 9.29 5.16 9.84
C ASP A 48 8.50 4.83 11.11
N GLY A 49 7.70 3.75 11.02
CA GLY A 49 6.92 3.29 12.16
C GLY A 49 5.60 4.02 12.36
N ILE A 50 5.27 4.95 11.50
CA ILE A 50 4.04 5.75 11.61
C ILE A 50 3.07 5.34 10.51
N ARG A 51 1.87 4.94 10.92
CA ARG A 51 0.84 4.57 9.95
C ARG A 51 0.42 5.80 9.16
N CYS A 52 0.49 5.71 7.84
CA CYS A 52 0.17 6.84 6.97
C CYS A 52 -0.92 6.56 5.96
N GLY A 53 -1.41 5.33 5.87
CA GLY A 53 -2.49 5.02 4.93
C GLY A 53 -2.75 3.53 4.88
N TYR A 54 -3.48 3.12 3.84
CA TYR A 54 -3.85 1.73 3.62
C TYR A 54 -3.70 1.39 2.15
N VAL A 55 -3.46 0.12 1.86
CA VAL A 55 -3.48 -0.38 0.49
C VAL A 55 -4.93 -0.38 0.02
N ALA A 56 -5.18 0.27 -1.11
CA ALA A 56 -6.54 0.37 -1.66
C ALA A 56 -7.07 -1.01 -2.02
N ASN A 57 -8.36 -1.24 -1.74
CA ASN A 57 -8.96 -2.55 -1.95
C ASN A 57 -10.31 -2.49 -2.69
N SER A 58 -10.87 -1.33 -2.97
CA SER A 58 -12.13 -1.23 -3.67
C SER A 58 -11.90 -0.80 -5.11
N VAL A 59 -12.84 -1.14 -5.99
CA VAL A 59 -12.72 -0.78 -7.41
C VAL A 59 -12.68 0.73 -7.60
N CYS A 60 -13.21 1.49 -6.63
CA CYS A 60 -13.21 2.93 -6.72
C CYS A 60 -11.88 3.56 -6.31
N SER A 61 -11.07 2.85 -5.53
CA SER A 61 -9.84 3.40 -4.98
C SER A 61 -8.59 2.82 -5.61
N VAL A 62 -8.67 1.62 -6.20
CA VAL A 62 -7.51 0.96 -6.81
C VAL A 62 -7.26 1.59 -8.17
N ALA A 63 -6.09 2.21 -8.34
CA ALA A 63 -5.73 2.81 -9.61
C ALA A 63 -5.49 1.72 -10.65
N ARG A 64 -5.77 2.06 -11.91
CA ARG A 64 -5.57 1.12 -13.00
C ARG A 64 -4.10 0.70 -13.05
N GLY A 65 -3.88 -0.59 -13.20
CA GLY A 65 -2.53 -1.13 -13.25
C GLY A 65 -1.94 -1.51 -11.91
N THR A 66 -2.67 -1.23 -10.81
CA THR A 66 -2.22 -1.63 -9.48
C THR A 66 -3.07 -2.78 -8.98
N SER A 67 -2.54 -3.50 -8.00
CA SER A 67 -3.23 -4.63 -7.38
C SER A 67 -3.93 -4.17 -6.10
N SER A 68 -5.12 -4.71 -5.87
CA SER A 68 -5.87 -4.44 -4.65
C SER A 68 -5.19 -5.13 -3.46
N ALA A 69 -5.55 -4.68 -2.25
CA ALA A 69 -5.04 -5.31 -1.03
C ALA A 69 -5.37 -6.80 -1.03
N GLY A 70 -6.61 -7.15 -1.40
CA GLY A 70 -7.00 -8.56 -1.42
C GLY A 70 -6.16 -9.40 -2.36
N ARG A 71 -5.71 -8.79 -3.46
CA ARG A 71 -4.93 -9.51 -4.45
C ARG A 71 -3.52 -9.82 -3.96
N ILE A 72 -2.92 -8.92 -3.18
CA ILE A 72 -1.56 -9.14 -2.69
C ILE A 72 -1.53 -9.73 -1.27
N TYR A 73 -2.69 -9.84 -0.64
CA TYR A 73 -2.77 -10.23 0.78
C TYR A 73 -2.02 -11.54 1.05
N ASP A 74 -2.16 -12.51 0.17
CA ASP A 74 -1.55 -13.82 0.36
C ASP A 74 -0.15 -13.92 -0.24
N ARG A 75 0.41 -12.82 -0.74
CA ARG A 75 1.72 -12.83 -1.35
C ARG A 75 2.85 -12.64 -0.33
N PHE A 76 2.52 -12.32 0.91
CA PHE A 76 3.49 -12.19 2.00
C PHE A 76 2.78 -12.57 3.29
N GLU A 77 3.57 -12.80 4.35
CA GLU A 77 2.99 -13.30 5.61
C GLU A 77 2.50 -12.17 6.51
N GLU A 78 3.42 -11.44 7.13
CA GLU A 78 3.04 -10.38 8.07
C GLU A 78 3.33 -9.00 7.52
N GLU A 79 4.49 -8.84 6.90
CA GLU A 79 4.97 -7.55 6.43
C GLU A 79 5.63 -7.69 5.08
N ALA A 80 5.61 -6.62 4.32
CA ALA A 80 6.34 -6.51 3.07
C ALA A 80 6.82 -5.09 2.93
N SER A 81 7.86 -4.88 2.14
CA SER A 81 8.35 -3.54 1.88
C SER A 81 7.85 -3.06 0.52
N CYS A 82 7.77 -1.75 0.37
CA CYS A 82 7.43 -1.16 -0.91
C CYS A 82 8.16 0.17 -1.06
N LEU A 83 8.18 0.66 -2.29
CA LEU A 83 8.88 1.88 -2.63
C LEU A 83 7.92 2.79 -3.37
N VAL A 84 7.78 4.03 -2.91
CA VAL A 84 6.90 5.00 -3.55
C VAL A 84 7.46 5.35 -4.92
N ARG A 85 6.64 5.19 -5.96
CA ARG A 85 7.04 5.48 -7.34
C ARG A 85 6.38 6.75 -7.86
N PHE A 86 5.11 6.97 -7.52
CA PHE A 86 4.35 8.12 -8.00
C PHE A 86 3.47 8.65 -6.88
N ILE A 87 3.27 9.95 -6.88
CA ILE A 87 2.29 10.58 -6.00
C ILE A 87 1.35 11.34 -6.90
N ILE A 88 0.07 10.99 -6.86
CA ILE A 88 -0.95 11.54 -7.74
C ILE A 88 -2.10 12.05 -6.88
N GLU A 89 -2.25 13.38 -6.82
CA GLU A 89 -3.32 14.00 -6.06
C GLU A 89 -3.32 13.52 -4.61
N ASP A 90 -4.33 12.77 -4.19
CA ASP A 90 -4.46 12.33 -2.81
C ASP A 90 -4.03 10.86 -2.63
N ARG A 91 -3.34 10.28 -3.61
CA ARG A 91 -2.93 8.89 -3.59
C ARG A 91 -1.47 8.74 -3.93
N ALA A 92 -0.91 7.61 -3.56
CA ALA A 92 0.46 7.26 -3.94
C ALA A 92 0.45 5.87 -4.56
N ILE A 93 1.35 5.68 -5.51
CA ILE A 93 1.54 4.37 -6.15
C ILE A 93 2.90 3.86 -5.70
N ALA A 94 2.94 2.63 -5.22
CA ALA A 94 4.18 2.04 -4.72
C ALA A 94 4.41 0.67 -5.35
N GLU A 95 5.67 0.34 -5.52
CA GLU A 95 6.09 -0.97 -6.01
C GLU A 95 6.36 -1.86 -4.80
N VAL A 96 5.74 -3.05 -4.77
CA VAL A 96 5.83 -3.97 -3.64
C VAL A 96 6.92 -4.98 -3.91
N PHE A 97 7.74 -5.22 -2.89
CA PHE A 97 8.79 -6.22 -2.96
C PHE A 97 8.41 -7.39 -2.05
N VAL A 98 8.04 -8.50 -2.68
CA VAL A 98 7.73 -9.73 -1.96
C VAL A 98 8.82 -10.73 -2.26
N SER A 99 9.26 -11.42 -1.22
CA SER A 99 10.31 -12.43 -1.38
C SER A 99 9.73 -13.81 -1.49
#